data_9299523819975241dbfcc0f22d12b012
#
_entry.id   9299523819975241dbfcc0f22d12b012
#
_cell.length_a   1.000
_cell.length_b   1.000
_cell.length_c   1.000
_cell.angle_alpha   90.00
_cell.angle_beta   90.00
_cell.angle_gamma   90.00
#
_symmetry.space_group_name_H-M   'P 1'
#
loop_
_entity.id
_entity.type
_entity.pdbx_description
1 polymer ?
#
loop_
_entity_poly.entity_id
_entity_poly.type
_entity_poly.pdbx_seq_one_letter_code
_entity_poly.pdbx_strand_id
1 'polypeptide(L)'
;MTLKNYTFLQLCKMLIVPAFFATLKMLLISGILSTIFGFIFGVILVVTEKGGLCENIVVNRILDFLVNTIRSFPFIILLISIIPFTRLIMGTSIGETAALVPLTVACSPFMARIFQNSFKEVDPALIEAAQSFGASKVQIIVKVMLKESVPSIISGLCLAIINLLGCTAMAGAVGAGGLGATALTYGYQNFNQEIMYSICVILIILVAIIQYFGDWIYKKLK
;
A
#
# COMPACT_ATOMS: atom_id res chain seq x y z
N MET A 1 17.58 -17.52 -23.44
CA MET A 1 18.92 -16.98 -23.10
C MET A 1 19.52 -17.89 -22.02
N THR A 2 20.52 -18.67 -22.37
CA THR A 2 21.15 -19.62 -21.42
C THR A 2 22.03 -18.83 -20.46
N LEU A 3 21.61 -18.72 -19.19
CA LEU A 3 22.30 -17.97 -18.11
C LEU A 3 23.66 -18.58 -17.72
N LYS A 4 23.99 -19.80 -18.25
CA LYS A 4 25.18 -20.57 -17.91
C LYS A 4 26.54 -19.89 -18.16
N ASN A 5 26.56 -18.84 -19.00
CA ASN A 5 27.80 -18.18 -19.40
C ASN A 5 28.07 -16.86 -18.65
N TYR A 6 27.20 -16.47 -17.71
CA TYR A 6 27.34 -15.20 -16.99
C TYR A 6 27.80 -15.44 -15.56
N THR A 7 28.75 -14.61 -15.11
CA THR A 7 29.15 -14.59 -13.71
C THR A 7 28.00 -14.08 -12.84
N PHE A 8 27.85 -14.55 -11.61
CA PHE A 8 26.84 -14.11 -10.66
C PHE A 8 26.75 -12.58 -10.58
N LEU A 9 27.89 -11.89 -10.55
CA LEU A 9 27.95 -10.42 -10.50
C LEU A 9 27.33 -9.74 -11.74
N GLN A 10 27.47 -10.36 -12.91
CA GLN A 10 26.84 -9.86 -14.15
C GLN A 10 25.33 -10.10 -14.10
N LEU A 11 24.86 -11.24 -13.60
CA LEU A 11 23.44 -11.54 -13.42
C LEU A 11 22.78 -10.55 -12.41
N CYS A 12 23.45 -10.26 -11.30
CA CYS A 12 23.00 -9.26 -10.37
C CYS A 12 22.81 -7.89 -11.03
N LYS A 13 23.80 -7.43 -11.77
CA LYS A 13 23.76 -6.12 -12.44
C LYS A 13 22.73 -6.03 -13.57
N MET A 14 22.55 -7.11 -14.33
CA MET A 14 21.63 -7.14 -15.48
C MET A 14 20.18 -7.41 -15.12
N LEU A 15 19.93 -8.20 -14.08
CA LEU A 15 18.58 -8.67 -13.73
C LEU A 15 18.09 -8.10 -12.40
N ILE A 16 18.88 -8.21 -11.33
CA ILE A 16 18.42 -7.86 -9.98
C ILE A 16 18.36 -6.34 -9.80
N VAL A 17 19.37 -5.61 -10.25
CA VAL A 17 19.41 -4.13 -10.05
C VAL A 17 18.25 -3.43 -10.77
N PRO A 18 17.97 -3.66 -12.07
CA PRO A 18 16.81 -3.07 -12.74
C PRO A 18 15.48 -3.49 -12.08
N ALA A 19 15.35 -4.78 -11.68
CA ALA A 19 14.17 -5.29 -11.02
C ALA A 19 13.95 -4.64 -9.64
N PHE A 20 15.02 -4.36 -8.91
CA PHE A 20 14.96 -3.64 -7.64
C PHE A 20 14.39 -2.23 -7.82
N PHE A 21 14.90 -1.46 -8.79
CA PHE A 21 14.38 -0.11 -9.07
C PHE A 21 12.94 -0.14 -9.57
N ALA A 22 12.56 -1.12 -10.39
CA ALA A 22 11.18 -1.31 -10.81
C ALA A 22 10.24 -1.57 -9.62
N THR A 23 10.67 -2.44 -8.69
CA THR A 23 9.90 -2.70 -7.45
C THR A 23 9.79 -1.45 -6.58
N LEU A 24 10.88 -0.71 -6.38
CA LEU A 24 10.85 0.54 -5.61
C LEU A 24 9.92 1.58 -6.24
N LYS A 25 9.95 1.74 -7.56
CA LYS A 25 9.08 2.66 -8.30
C LYS A 25 7.61 2.28 -8.10
N MET A 26 7.27 1.00 -8.27
CA MET A 26 5.92 0.51 -8.02
C MET A 26 5.50 0.75 -6.57
N LEU A 27 6.35 0.43 -5.60
CA LEU A 27 6.09 0.59 -4.18
C LEU A 27 5.86 2.06 -3.79
N LEU A 28 6.73 2.96 -4.24
CA LEU A 28 6.66 4.38 -3.91
C LEU A 28 5.42 5.04 -4.54
N ILE A 29 5.22 4.88 -5.85
CA ILE A 29 4.13 5.56 -6.55
C ILE A 29 2.77 5.01 -6.09
N SER A 30 2.57 3.69 -6.08
CA SER A 30 1.30 3.11 -5.63
C SER A 30 1.10 3.31 -4.12
N GLY A 31 2.16 3.32 -3.32
CA GLY A 31 2.10 3.63 -1.89
C GLY A 31 1.61 5.05 -1.61
N ILE A 32 2.16 6.06 -2.30
CA ILE A 32 1.72 7.45 -2.18
C ILE A 32 0.26 7.58 -2.63
N LEU A 33 -0.10 7.07 -3.81
CA LEU A 33 -1.46 7.13 -4.31
C LEU A 33 -2.46 6.43 -3.37
N SER A 34 -2.11 5.23 -2.90
CA SER A 34 -2.95 4.49 -1.97
C SER A 34 -3.11 5.21 -0.63
N THR A 35 -2.08 5.89 -0.15
CA THR A 35 -2.15 6.68 1.08
C THR A 35 -3.09 7.86 0.90
N ILE A 36 -3.02 8.58 -0.22
CA ILE A 36 -3.90 9.71 -0.52
C ILE A 36 -5.37 9.25 -0.60
N PHE A 37 -5.66 8.24 -1.42
CA PHE A 37 -7.02 7.72 -1.54
C PHE A 37 -7.50 7.08 -0.23
N GLY A 38 -6.64 6.34 0.46
CA GLY A 38 -6.93 5.75 1.75
C GLY A 38 -7.25 6.78 2.82
N PHE A 39 -6.51 7.88 2.86
CA PHE A 39 -6.81 9.00 3.76
C PHE A 39 -8.19 9.60 3.48
N ILE A 40 -8.50 9.90 2.21
CA ILE A 40 -9.80 10.46 1.82
C ILE A 40 -10.94 9.51 2.24
N PHE A 41 -10.84 8.22 1.89
CA PHE A 41 -11.86 7.23 2.23
C PHE A 41 -11.96 6.99 3.74
N GLY A 42 -10.83 6.94 4.45
CA GLY A 42 -10.80 6.78 5.91
C GLY A 42 -11.45 7.94 6.64
N VAL A 43 -11.17 9.18 6.24
CA VAL A 43 -11.84 10.37 6.78
C VAL A 43 -13.34 10.30 6.51
N ILE A 44 -13.77 10.03 5.27
CA ILE A 44 -15.19 9.95 4.93
C ILE A 44 -15.88 8.88 5.81
N LEU A 45 -15.28 7.70 5.96
CA LEU A 45 -15.83 6.61 6.78
C LEU A 45 -16.04 7.03 8.23
N VAL A 46 -15.06 7.72 8.84
CA VAL A 46 -15.16 8.14 10.25
C VAL A 46 -16.17 9.27 10.42
N VAL A 47 -16.13 10.28 9.57
CA VAL A 47 -17.00 11.46 9.77
C VAL A 47 -18.45 11.18 9.44
N THR A 48 -18.75 10.18 8.60
CA THR A 48 -20.10 9.84 8.18
C THR A 48 -20.73 8.71 8.98
N GLU A 49 -20.00 8.06 9.88
CA GLU A 49 -20.56 7.01 10.74
C GLU A 49 -21.58 7.58 11.73
N LYS A 50 -22.35 6.69 12.37
CA LYS A 50 -23.35 7.06 13.37
C LYS A 50 -22.68 7.76 14.55
N GLY A 51 -23.14 8.98 14.86
CA GLY A 51 -22.53 9.84 15.88
C GLY A 51 -21.26 10.57 15.40
N GLY A 52 -20.86 10.46 14.15
CA GLY A 52 -19.72 11.17 13.59
C GLY A 52 -19.98 12.65 13.30
N LEU A 53 -18.92 13.43 13.03
CA LEU A 53 -19.00 14.88 12.82
C LEU A 53 -19.94 15.31 11.67
N CYS A 54 -20.15 14.44 10.67
CA CYS A 54 -21.00 14.67 9.50
C CYS A 54 -21.86 13.45 9.22
N GLU A 55 -22.60 12.96 10.22
CA GLU A 55 -23.36 11.73 10.13
C GLU A 55 -24.16 11.62 8.82
N ASN A 56 -23.84 10.54 8.04
CA ASN A 56 -24.59 10.17 6.84
C ASN A 56 -24.49 8.66 6.65
N ILE A 57 -25.45 7.95 7.20
CA ILE A 57 -25.47 6.48 7.23
C ILE A 57 -25.47 5.88 5.80
N VAL A 58 -26.07 6.54 4.82
CA VAL A 58 -26.12 6.03 3.44
C VAL A 58 -24.73 6.07 2.80
N VAL A 59 -24.04 7.23 2.86
CA VAL A 59 -22.67 7.37 2.34
C VAL A 59 -21.73 6.42 3.05
N ASN A 60 -21.83 6.33 4.37
CA ASN A 60 -21.02 5.43 5.17
C ASN A 60 -21.18 3.97 4.74
N ARG A 61 -22.42 3.46 4.64
CA ARG A 61 -22.68 2.07 4.25
C ARG A 61 -22.21 1.75 2.84
N ILE A 62 -22.40 2.65 1.87
CA ILE A 62 -21.95 2.44 0.49
C ILE A 62 -20.41 2.35 0.46
N LEU A 63 -19.73 3.31 1.09
CA LEU A 63 -18.26 3.33 1.09
C LEU A 63 -17.69 2.15 1.88
N ASP A 64 -18.29 1.81 3.01
CA ASP A 64 -17.91 0.64 3.83
C ASP A 64 -18.06 -0.66 3.02
N PHE A 65 -19.16 -0.83 2.30
CA PHE A 65 -19.38 -1.97 1.43
C PHE A 65 -18.33 -2.07 0.32
N LEU A 66 -18.01 -0.94 -0.37
CA LEU A 66 -17.00 -0.90 -1.43
C LEU A 66 -15.60 -1.24 -0.88
N VAL A 67 -15.21 -0.62 0.22
CA VAL A 67 -13.93 -0.87 0.89
C VAL A 67 -13.79 -2.34 1.29
N ASN A 68 -14.82 -2.91 1.91
CA ASN A 68 -14.80 -4.31 2.32
C ASN A 68 -14.79 -5.27 1.13
N THR A 69 -15.57 -4.98 0.09
CA THR A 69 -15.64 -5.80 -1.12
C THR A 69 -14.27 -5.89 -1.79
N ILE A 70 -13.60 -4.76 -2.03
CA ILE A 70 -12.27 -4.77 -2.68
C ILE A 70 -11.25 -5.54 -1.82
N ARG A 71 -11.27 -5.36 -0.49
CA ARG A 71 -10.36 -6.07 0.44
C ARG A 71 -10.61 -7.58 0.51
N SER A 72 -11.81 -8.03 0.17
CA SER A 72 -12.15 -9.46 0.17
C SER A 72 -11.57 -10.21 -1.02
N PHE A 73 -11.17 -9.51 -2.08
CA PHE A 73 -10.53 -10.16 -3.23
C PHE A 73 -9.08 -10.51 -2.94
N PRO A 74 -8.64 -11.76 -3.25
CA PRO A 74 -7.22 -12.05 -3.37
C PRO A 74 -6.59 -11.12 -4.42
N PHE A 75 -5.44 -10.51 -4.08
CA PHE A 75 -4.82 -9.48 -4.93
C PHE A 75 -4.65 -9.91 -6.39
N ILE A 76 -4.18 -11.14 -6.63
CA ILE A 76 -3.95 -11.64 -7.99
C ILE A 76 -5.24 -11.73 -8.81
N ILE A 77 -6.36 -12.08 -8.17
CA ILE A 77 -7.68 -12.13 -8.82
C ILE A 77 -8.17 -10.72 -9.12
N LEU A 78 -8.04 -9.80 -8.17
CA LEU A 78 -8.38 -8.39 -8.38
C LEU A 78 -7.59 -7.80 -9.55
N LEU A 79 -6.27 -8.02 -9.58
CA LEU A 79 -5.38 -7.52 -10.63
C LEU A 79 -5.85 -7.98 -12.01
N ILE A 80 -6.17 -9.26 -12.17
CA ILE A 80 -6.65 -9.83 -13.44
C ILE A 80 -8.04 -9.28 -13.80
N SER A 81 -8.93 -9.17 -12.82
CA SER A 81 -10.30 -8.69 -13.03
C SER A 81 -10.36 -7.25 -13.51
N ILE A 82 -9.43 -6.39 -13.08
CA ILE A 82 -9.42 -4.97 -13.46
C ILE A 82 -8.50 -4.66 -14.66
N ILE A 83 -8.03 -5.68 -15.40
CA ILE A 83 -7.23 -5.48 -16.62
C ILE A 83 -7.91 -4.50 -17.61
N PRO A 84 -9.22 -4.60 -17.91
CA PRO A 84 -9.87 -3.64 -18.81
C PRO A 84 -9.78 -2.20 -18.31
N PHE A 85 -9.95 -1.99 -17.01
CA PHE A 85 -9.82 -0.67 -16.37
C PHE A 85 -8.37 -0.17 -16.39
N THR A 86 -7.41 -1.05 -16.14
CA THR A 86 -5.97 -0.73 -16.24
C THR A 86 -5.60 -0.28 -17.66
N ARG A 87 -6.08 -0.98 -18.69
CA ARG A 87 -5.86 -0.60 -20.09
C ARG A 87 -6.48 0.74 -20.46
N LEU A 88 -7.65 1.04 -19.91
CA LEU A 88 -8.33 2.32 -20.14
C LEU A 88 -7.50 3.50 -19.61
N ILE A 89 -6.85 3.34 -18.46
CA ILE A 89 -6.07 4.42 -17.83
C ILE A 89 -4.64 4.50 -18.40
N MET A 90 -3.98 3.36 -18.57
CA MET A 90 -2.55 3.29 -18.87
C MET A 90 -2.23 2.94 -20.33
N GLY A 91 -3.25 2.60 -21.14
CA GLY A 91 -3.08 2.14 -22.52
C GLY A 91 -2.52 0.72 -22.66
N THR A 92 -1.99 0.14 -21.57
CA THR A 92 -1.43 -1.22 -21.50
C THR A 92 -1.84 -1.94 -20.24
N SER A 93 -1.75 -3.26 -20.23
CA SER A 93 -1.94 -4.09 -19.03
C SER A 93 -0.66 -4.75 -18.55
N ILE A 94 0.47 -4.51 -19.20
CA ILE A 94 1.76 -5.16 -18.92
C ILE A 94 2.80 -4.10 -18.59
N GLY A 95 3.73 -4.45 -17.70
CA GLY A 95 4.82 -3.59 -17.26
C GLY A 95 4.56 -2.90 -15.92
N GLU A 96 5.61 -2.29 -15.37
CA GLU A 96 5.61 -1.66 -14.06
C GLU A 96 4.61 -0.50 -13.93
N THR A 97 4.41 0.26 -15.00
CA THR A 97 3.47 1.39 -15.01
C THR A 97 2.02 0.92 -14.99
N ALA A 98 1.69 -0.13 -15.75
CA ALA A 98 0.35 -0.71 -15.72
C ALA A 98 -0.01 -1.27 -14.33
N ALA A 99 0.95 -1.89 -13.65
CA ALA A 99 0.75 -2.44 -12.32
C ALA A 99 0.41 -1.40 -11.24
N LEU A 100 0.73 -0.11 -11.46
CA LEU A 100 0.39 0.96 -10.51
C LEU A 100 -1.12 1.04 -10.25
N VAL A 101 -1.96 0.81 -11.26
CA VAL A 101 -3.42 0.89 -11.12
C VAL A 101 -3.95 -0.18 -10.18
N PRO A 102 -3.75 -1.49 -10.44
CA PRO A 102 -4.25 -2.53 -9.54
C PRO A 102 -3.61 -2.50 -8.15
N LEU A 103 -2.33 -2.13 -8.03
CA LEU A 103 -1.67 -1.97 -6.73
C LEU A 103 -2.34 -0.84 -5.92
N THR A 104 -2.63 0.29 -6.55
CA THR A 104 -3.31 1.42 -5.90
C THR A 104 -4.74 1.05 -5.51
N VAL A 105 -5.50 0.42 -6.41
CA VAL A 105 -6.90 0.01 -6.13
C VAL A 105 -6.96 -0.99 -4.98
N ALA A 106 -6.05 -1.96 -4.93
CA ALA A 106 -6.01 -2.97 -3.87
C ALA A 106 -5.61 -2.38 -2.50
N CYS A 107 -4.61 -1.49 -2.50
CA CYS A 107 -4.03 -0.99 -1.26
C CYS A 107 -4.84 0.17 -0.66
N SER A 108 -5.53 0.99 -1.47
CA SER A 108 -6.30 2.14 -0.97
C SER A 108 -7.36 1.78 0.06
N PRO A 109 -8.17 0.71 -0.10
CA PRO A 109 -9.14 0.29 0.92
C PRO A 109 -8.47 -0.23 2.21
N PHE A 110 -7.30 -0.83 2.10
CA PHE A 110 -6.52 -1.26 3.25
C PHE A 110 -6.02 -0.03 4.05
N MET A 111 -5.45 0.96 3.36
CA MET A 111 -5.05 2.25 3.94
C MET A 111 -6.25 2.98 4.57
N ALA A 112 -7.43 2.95 3.92
CA ALA A 112 -8.65 3.58 4.45
C ALA A 112 -9.03 3.04 5.82
N ARG A 113 -8.90 1.73 6.04
CA ARG A 113 -9.16 1.11 7.35
C ARG A 113 -8.12 1.50 8.39
N ILE A 114 -6.86 1.65 7.99
CA ILE A 114 -5.83 2.13 8.91
C ILE A 114 -6.20 3.54 9.40
N PHE A 115 -6.48 4.46 8.48
CA PHE A 115 -6.89 5.81 8.85
C PHE A 115 -8.16 5.82 9.69
N GLN A 116 -9.19 5.06 9.30
CA GLN A 116 -10.43 4.96 10.06
C GLN A 116 -10.19 4.48 11.48
N ASN A 117 -9.44 3.39 11.66
CA ASN A 117 -9.16 2.83 12.98
C ASN A 117 -8.34 3.78 13.84
N SER A 118 -7.29 4.40 13.26
CA SER A 118 -6.47 5.36 13.97
C SER A 118 -7.25 6.60 14.43
N PHE A 119 -8.19 7.09 13.62
CA PHE A 119 -9.08 8.19 14.04
C PHE A 119 -10.07 7.79 15.14
N LYS A 120 -10.49 6.53 15.18
CA LYS A 120 -11.37 6.00 16.24
C LYS A 120 -10.66 5.82 17.58
N GLU A 121 -9.35 5.75 17.60
CA GLU A 121 -8.53 5.68 18.81
C GLU A 121 -8.43 7.04 19.54
N VAL A 122 -8.80 8.14 18.86
CA VAL A 122 -8.77 9.49 19.46
C VAL A 122 -9.83 9.60 20.54
N ASP A 123 -9.44 10.12 21.72
CA ASP A 123 -10.33 10.30 22.85
C ASP A 123 -11.52 11.20 22.45
N PRO A 124 -12.77 10.72 22.55
CA PRO A 124 -13.97 11.52 22.28
C PRO A 124 -14.02 12.84 23.06
N ALA A 125 -13.47 12.87 24.28
CA ALA A 125 -13.43 14.08 25.10
C ALA A 125 -12.65 15.22 24.44
N LEU A 126 -11.58 14.92 23.66
CA LEU A 126 -10.84 15.91 22.91
C LEU A 126 -11.68 16.51 21.77
N ILE A 127 -12.50 15.68 21.13
CA ILE A 127 -13.40 16.09 20.06
C ILE A 127 -14.51 17.00 20.62
N GLU A 128 -15.13 16.58 21.73
CA GLU A 128 -16.18 17.34 22.43
C GLU A 128 -15.65 18.69 22.95
N ALA A 129 -14.46 18.71 23.54
CA ALA A 129 -13.81 19.94 23.98
C ALA A 129 -13.59 20.90 22.79
N ALA A 130 -13.04 20.40 21.67
CA ALA A 130 -12.83 21.22 20.50
C ALA A 130 -14.14 21.79 19.92
N GLN A 131 -15.23 21.01 19.94
CA GLN A 131 -16.57 21.46 19.56
C GLN A 131 -17.08 22.58 20.48
N SER A 132 -16.89 22.42 21.79
CA SER A 132 -17.30 23.40 22.80
C SER A 132 -16.57 24.72 22.65
N PHE A 133 -15.32 24.73 22.16
CA PHE A 133 -14.56 25.93 21.80
C PHE A 133 -14.92 26.49 20.42
N GLY A 134 -15.93 25.96 19.73
CA GLY A 134 -16.40 26.46 18.43
C GLY A 134 -15.51 26.08 17.26
N ALA A 135 -14.68 25.04 17.37
CA ALA A 135 -13.85 24.57 16.27
C ALA A 135 -14.73 24.04 15.11
N SER A 136 -14.41 24.42 13.88
CA SER A 136 -15.11 23.89 12.71
C SER A 136 -14.77 22.39 12.51
N LYS A 137 -15.65 21.65 11.80
CA LYS A 137 -15.45 20.21 11.52
C LYS A 137 -14.09 19.93 10.88
N VAL A 138 -13.65 20.76 9.94
CA VAL A 138 -12.32 20.62 9.30
C VAL A 138 -11.19 20.86 10.30
N GLN A 139 -11.33 21.84 11.21
CA GLN A 139 -10.34 22.07 12.26
C GLN A 139 -10.25 20.89 13.21
N ILE A 140 -11.37 20.27 13.57
CA ILE A 140 -11.38 19.06 14.42
C ILE A 140 -10.64 17.92 13.71
N ILE A 141 -10.95 17.64 12.44
CA ILE A 141 -10.31 16.56 11.68
C ILE A 141 -8.80 16.80 11.57
N VAL A 142 -8.38 18.00 11.17
CA VAL A 142 -6.96 18.27 10.84
C VAL A 142 -6.12 18.57 12.09
N LYS A 143 -6.68 19.32 13.06
CA LYS A 143 -5.90 19.81 14.21
C LYS A 143 -6.01 18.90 15.45
N VAL A 144 -7.08 18.11 15.56
CA VAL A 144 -7.29 17.21 16.69
C VAL A 144 -7.11 15.77 16.23
N MET A 145 -8.07 15.25 15.44
CA MET A 145 -8.07 13.83 15.08
C MET A 145 -6.78 13.40 14.36
N LEU A 146 -6.36 14.13 13.32
CA LEU A 146 -5.15 13.77 12.57
C LEU A 146 -3.90 13.85 13.45
N LYS A 147 -3.75 14.90 14.27
CA LYS A 147 -2.56 15.05 15.12
C LYS A 147 -2.44 13.96 16.17
N GLU A 148 -3.52 13.66 16.86
CA GLU A 148 -3.54 12.61 17.89
C GLU A 148 -3.33 11.22 17.28
N SER A 149 -3.80 10.98 16.05
CA SER A 149 -3.69 9.68 15.38
C SER A 149 -2.35 9.44 14.68
N VAL A 150 -1.47 10.44 14.53
CA VAL A 150 -0.23 10.30 13.75
C VAL A 150 0.60 9.07 14.14
N PRO A 151 0.84 8.75 15.44
CA PRO A 151 1.62 7.57 15.81
C PRO A 151 0.96 6.26 15.32
N SER A 152 -0.35 6.10 15.52
CA SER A 152 -1.12 4.93 15.09
C SER A 152 -1.13 4.81 13.56
N ILE A 153 -1.34 5.92 12.85
CA ILE A 153 -1.29 5.98 11.39
C ILE A 153 0.08 5.51 10.86
N ILE A 154 1.17 5.99 11.42
CA ILE A 154 2.53 5.61 10.97
C ILE A 154 2.76 4.12 11.14
N SER A 155 2.41 3.57 12.30
CA SER A 155 2.51 2.13 12.54
C SER A 155 1.68 1.32 11.53
N GLY A 156 0.45 1.73 11.27
CA GLY A 156 -0.42 1.10 10.29
C GLY A 156 0.09 1.22 8.86
N LEU A 157 0.59 2.40 8.47
CA LEU A 157 1.16 2.63 7.13
C LEU A 157 2.40 1.76 6.87
N CYS A 158 3.24 1.51 7.88
CA CYS A 158 4.37 0.59 7.73
C CYS A 158 3.89 -0.82 7.37
N LEU A 159 2.88 -1.33 8.06
CA LEU A 159 2.28 -2.64 7.75
C LEU A 159 1.67 -2.65 6.35
N ALA A 160 1.00 -1.55 5.95
CA ALA A 160 0.42 -1.43 4.62
C ALA A 160 1.49 -1.44 3.51
N ILE A 161 2.61 -0.75 3.70
CA ILE A 161 3.71 -0.70 2.73
C ILE A 161 4.37 -2.08 2.60
N ILE A 162 4.55 -2.81 3.70
CA ILE A 162 5.07 -4.18 3.67
C ILE A 162 4.10 -5.11 2.91
N ASN A 163 2.80 -4.99 3.16
CA ASN A 163 1.79 -5.74 2.41
C ASN A 163 1.82 -5.38 0.91
N LEU A 164 1.94 -4.09 0.59
CA LEU A 164 2.06 -3.60 -0.78
C LEU A 164 3.31 -4.16 -1.48
N LEU A 165 4.45 -4.27 -0.80
CA LEU A 165 5.65 -4.92 -1.32
C LEU A 165 5.36 -6.37 -1.70
N GLY A 166 4.62 -7.13 -0.89
CA GLY A 166 4.13 -8.47 -1.22
C GLY A 166 3.24 -8.48 -2.47
N CYS A 167 2.35 -7.50 -2.62
CA CYS A 167 1.52 -7.33 -3.82
C CYS A 167 2.36 -7.04 -5.08
N THR A 168 3.46 -6.24 -4.98
CA THR A 168 4.35 -6.02 -6.13
C THR A 168 5.02 -7.31 -6.59
N ALA A 169 5.38 -8.20 -5.66
CA ALA A 169 5.95 -9.50 -6.02
C ALA A 169 4.92 -10.38 -6.76
N MET A 170 3.65 -10.38 -6.33
CA MET A 170 2.57 -11.09 -7.02
C MET A 170 2.26 -10.46 -8.38
N ALA A 171 2.28 -9.13 -8.51
CA ALA A 171 2.11 -8.44 -9.78
C ALA A 171 3.19 -8.84 -10.79
N GLY A 172 4.40 -9.13 -10.33
CA GLY A 172 5.49 -9.66 -11.13
C GLY A 172 5.13 -10.96 -11.88
N ALA A 173 4.32 -11.84 -11.29
CA ALA A 173 3.87 -13.08 -11.90
C ALA A 173 2.97 -12.87 -13.15
N VAL A 174 2.33 -11.72 -13.25
CA VAL A 174 1.42 -11.37 -14.35
C VAL A 174 1.98 -10.26 -15.26
N GLY A 175 3.30 -10.11 -15.27
CA GLY A 175 3.99 -9.27 -16.24
C GLY A 175 4.27 -7.83 -15.80
N ALA A 176 4.14 -7.50 -14.51
CA ALA A 176 4.51 -6.19 -13.98
C ALA A 176 6.02 -5.91 -13.96
N GLY A 177 6.86 -6.96 -14.04
CA GLY A 177 8.29 -6.82 -13.82
C GLY A 177 8.66 -6.80 -12.32
N GLY A 178 9.83 -6.23 -12.01
CA GLY A 178 10.34 -6.11 -10.64
C GLY A 178 10.94 -7.40 -10.08
N LEU A 179 11.29 -7.36 -8.78
CA LEU A 179 11.94 -8.48 -8.08
C LEU A 179 11.10 -9.76 -8.12
N GLY A 180 9.77 -9.65 -8.00
CA GLY A 180 8.88 -10.81 -8.07
C GLY A 180 8.94 -11.53 -9.41
N ALA A 181 8.90 -10.79 -10.53
CA ALA A 181 9.04 -11.36 -11.86
C ALA A 181 10.40 -12.04 -12.04
N THR A 182 11.47 -11.39 -11.59
CA THR A 182 12.84 -11.90 -11.69
C THR A 182 13.01 -13.18 -10.85
N ALA A 183 12.45 -13.21 -9.63
CA ALA A 183 12.47 -14.41 -8.79
C ALA A 183 11.73 -15.57 -9.45
N LEU A 184 10.55 -15.34 -10.00
CA LEU A 184 9.77 -16.40 -10.65
C LEU A 184 10.43 -16.88 -11.92
N THR A 185 10.80 -15.98 -12.83
CA THR A 185 11.32 -16.35 -14.15
C THR A 185 12.71 -16.95 -14.05
N TYR A 186 13.64 -16.26 -13.41
CA TYR A 186 15.04 -16.69 -13.39
C TYR A 186 15.38 -17.57 -12.18
N GLY A 187 14.77 -17.31 -11.04
CA GLY A 187 14.98 -18.12 -9.83
C GLY A 187 14.25 -19.46 -9.89
N TYR A 188 12.93 -19.42 -10.02
CA TYR A 188 12.10 -20.62 -9.95
C TYR A 188 12.03 -21.38 -11.27
N GLN A 189 11.58 -20.77 -12.37
CA GLN A 189 11.38 -21.47 -13.65
C GLN A 189 12.68 -21.92 -14.31
N ASN A 190 13.77 -21.16 -14.16
CA ASN A 190 15.10 -21.51 -14.69
C ASN A 190 15.96 -22.24 -13.65
N PHE A 191 15.41 -22.59 -12.49
CA PHE A 191 16.10 -23.33 -11.41
C PHE A 191 17.42 -22.69 -10.96
N ASN A 192 17.55 -21.34 -11.03
CA ASN A 192 18.73 -20.64 -10.55
C ASN A 192 18.56 -20.25 -9.08
N GLN A 193 19.08 -21.09 -8.19
CA GLN A 193 18.98 -20.89 -6.74
C GLN A 193 19.70 -19.63 -6.26
N GLU A 194 20.80 -19.24 -6.90
CA GLU A 194 21.57 -18.05 -6.52
C GLU A 194 20.74 -16.77 -6.71
N ILE A 195 20.04 -16.64 -7.83
CA ILE A 195 19.13 -15.51 -8.09
C ILE A 195 17.96 -15.56 -7.11
N MET A 196 17.38 -16.73 -6.89
CA MET A 196 16.22 -16.86 -5.99
C MET A 196 16.54 -16.40 -4.57
N TYR A 197 17.60 -16.95 -3.97
CA TYR A 197 17.98 -16.59 -2.61
C TYR A 197 18.48 -15.16 -2.49
N SER A 198 19.16 -14.63 -3.52
CA SER A 198 19.58 -13.22 -3.52
C SER A 198 18.38 -12.28 -3.47
N ILE A 199 17.32 -12.57 -4.24
CA ILE A 199 16.09 -11.76 -4.21
C ILE A 199 15.38 -11.91 -2.86
N CYS A 200 15.32 -13.10 -2.29
CA CYS A 200 14.75 -13.31 -0.95
C CYS A 200 15.47 -12.44 0.10
N VAL A 201 16.80 -12.43 0.09
CA VAL A 201 17.60 -11.60 1.02
C VAL A 201 17.33 -10.11 0.80
N ILE A 202 17.25 -9.65 -0.45
CA ILE A 202 16.94 -8.25 -0.77
C ILE A 202 15.55 -7.86 -0.24
N LEU A 203 14.54 -8.72 -0.43
CA LEU A 203 13.18 -8.47 0.07
C LEU A 203 13.15 -8.42 1.60
N ILE A 204 13.86 -9.33 2.29
CA ILE A 204 13.98 -9.32 3.76
C ILE A 204 14.61 -7.99 4.22
N ILE A 205 15.68 -7.55 3.58
CA ILE A 205 16.35 -6.29 3.92
C ILE A 205 15.41 -5.10 3.68
N LEU A 206 14.66 -5.07 2.57
CA LEU A 206 13.68 -4.02 2.30
C LEU A 206 12.60 -3.95 3.37
N VAL A 207 12.03 -5.10 3.77
CA VAL A 207 11.05 -5.17 4.85
C VAL A 207 11.65 -4.66 6.16
N ALA A 208 12.86 -5.10 6.51
CA ALA A 208 13.54 -4.68 7.73
C ALA A 208 13.80 -3.16 7.74
N ILE A 209 14.18 -2.58 6.60
CA ILE A 209 14.38 -1.12 6.47
C ILE A 209 13.05 -0.38 6.69
N ILE A 210 11.97 -0.81 6.01
CA ILE A 210 10.63 -0.19 6.16
C ILE A 210 10.19 -0.24 7.63
N GLN A 211 10.34 -1.39 8.28
CA GLN A 211 9.95 -1.60 9.66
C GLN A 211 10.79 -0.75 10.62
N TYR A 212 12.12 -0.74 10.45
CA TYR A 212 13.01 0.05 11.27
C TYR A 212 12.70 1.56 11.19
N PHE A 213 12.48 2.07 9.97
CA PHE A 213 12.09 3.47 9.78
C PHE A 213 10.74 3.79 10.41
N GLY A 214 9.77 2.90 10.28
CA GLY A 214 8.47 3.06 10.91
C GLY A 214 8.54 3.12 12.42
N ASP A 215 9.25 2.18 13.03
CA ASP A 215 9.44 2.13 14.48
C ASP A 215 10.21 3.36 15.00
N TRP A 216 11.19 3.82 14.23
CA TRP A 216 11.97 5.01 14.58
C TRP A 216 11.08 6.27 14.58
N ILE A 217 10.28 6.47 13.54
CA ILE A 217 9.34 7.61 13.44
C ILE A 217 8.31 7.52 14.57
N TYR A 218 7.73 6.33 14.79
CA TYR A 218 6.74 6.10 15.84
C TYR A 218 7.29 6.49 17.22
N LYS A 219 8.51 6.05 17.56
CA LYS A 219 9.16 6.38 18.85
C LYS A 219 9.44 7.86 19.02
N LYS A 220 9.66 8.60 17.93
CA LYS A 220 9.92 10.04 17.98
C LYS A 220 8.64 10.87 18.15
N LEU A 221 7.48 10.32 17.80
CA LEU A 221 6.20 11.00 17.83
C LEU A 221 5.35 10.68 19.06
N LYS A 222 5.75 9.67 19.83
CA LYS A 222 5.18 9.30 21.13
C LYS A 222 5.95 10.00 22.25
#